data_38148c2faddf6cd6286bd10080064766
#
_entry.id   38148c2faddf6cd6286bd10080064766
#
_cell.length_a   1.000
_cell.length_b   1.000
_cell.length_c   1.000
_cell.angle_alpha   90.00
_cell.angle_beta   90.00
_cell.angle_gamma   90.00
#
_symmetry.space_group_name_H-M   'P 1'
#
loop_
_entity.id
_entity.type
_entity.pdbx_description
1 polymer ?
#
loop_
_entity_poly.entity_id
_entity_poly.type
_entity_poly.pdbx_seq_one_letter_code
_entity_poly.pdbx_strand_id
1 'polypeptide(L)'
;MPPITDAELGERRQAAVDWILRAQRATPDGGVSAYYHTADGYCPTSYPEVTGYIVPVMWDMHAETGDERYRKAAAEMIEWVTSVQTPSGAATSMDFQTLYVFDTGMDILGWVRAYRETGHERWRQAAQRAGNWLVDTQRPDGHWTTTPDSGQTHTYHTRVAWALLQLHEATGEHAYKAAAIRNLEWAAARRQPNDWLTIAPTRESTHFLAYAARGLLEAGDMLDNGEYLEATRGMADAVLRSLSDDGYLPGAFDGEWEPAEPSCCLTGSLQFAIIWANLGHITGNAAYADAARRTVGYVSRFQDMDGADRGVRGGIAGSEPIDGAYAPDCYLAWAAKFYIDAVSKLLDRNA
;
A
#
# COMPACT_ATOMS: atom_id res chain seq x y z
N MET A 1 22.79 12.57 -12.01
CA MET A 1 23.03 13.05 -10.62
C MET A 1 23.68 11.92 -9.83
N PRO A 2 24.49 12.20 -8.79
CA PRO A 2 25.00 11.13 -7.94
C PRO A 2 23.83 10.34 -7.33
N PRO A 3 23.99 9.05 -7.07
CA PRO A 3 22.98 8.25 -6.40
C PRO A 3 22.73 8.79 -4.99
N ILE A 4 21.48 8.74 -4.54
CA ILE A 4 21.08 9.15 -3.19
C ILE A 4 21.75 8.27 -2.15
N THR A 5 22.29 8.88 -1.10
CA THR A 5 22.99 8.18 0.00
C THR A 5 22.00 7.59 1.01
N ASP A 6 22.44 6.58 1.78
CA ASP A 6 21.62 5.98 2.84
C ASP A 6 21.29 7.01 3.95
N ALA A 7 22.20 7.94 4.24
CA ALA A 7 21.96 9.02 5.19
C ALA A 7 20.82 9.94 4.71
N GLU A 8 20.88 10.40 3.47
CA GLU A 8 19.82 11.23 2.87
C GLU A 8 18.47 10.50 2.83
N LEU A 9 18.47 9.19 2.51
CA LEU A 9 17.26 8.36 2.54
C LEU A 9 16.68 8.32 3.95
N GLY A 10 17.51 8.15 4.98
CA GLY A 10 17.09 8.15 6.39
C GLY A 10 16.44 9.47 6.80
N GLU A 11 17.06 10.61 6.46
CA GLU A 11 16.52 11.95 6.76
C GLU A 11 15.18 12.19 6.06
N ARG A 12 15.07 11.82 4.79
CA ARG A 12 13.86 11.96 3.99
C ARG A 12 12.73 11.04 4.46
N ARG A 13 13.06 9.80 4.86
CA ARG A 13 12.09 8.88 5.51
C ARG A 13 11.55 9.49 6.79
N GLN A 14 12.42 10.06 7.63
CA GLN A 14 12.01 10.74 8.86
C GLN A 14 11.07 11.91 8.56
N ALA A 15 11.35 12.71 7.54
CA ALA A 15 10.49 13.81 7.12
C ALA A 15 9.10 13.34 6.67
N ALA A 16 9.02 12.19 5.97
CA ALA A 16 7.75 11.57 5.58
C ALA A 16 6.97 11.04 6.80
N VAL A 17 7.64 10.43 7.77
CA VAL A 17 7.02 10.02 9.04
C VAL A 17 6.46 11.23 9.80
N ASP A 18 7.22 12.29 9.91
CA ASP A 18 6.78 13.53 10.57
C ASP A 18 5.60 14.18 9.82
N TRP A 19 5.54 14.03 8.50
CA TRP A 19 4.39 14.47 7.70
C TRP A 19 3.13 13.66 8.04
N ILE A 20 3.22 12.32 8.13
CA ILE A 20 2.10 11.47 8.56
C ILE A 20 1.60 11.84 9.96
N LEU A 21 2.50 12.10 10.90
CA LEU A 21 2.12 12.55 12.24
C LEU A 21 1.43 13.93 12.23
N ARG A 22 1.74 14.81 11.27
CA ARG A 22 1.01 16.06 11.08
C ARG A 22 -0.38 15.82 10.47
N ALA A 23 -0.48 14.92 9.47
CA ALA A 23 -1.74 14.54 8.87
C ALA A 23 -2.69 13.90 9.89
N GLN A 24 -2.17 13.10 10.85
CA GLN A 24 -2.96 12.58 11.97
C GLN A 24 -3.48 13.68 12.89
N ARG A 25 -2.67 14.71 13.18
CA ARG A 25 -3.07 15.83 14.03
C ARG A 25 -3.96 16.85 13.33
N ALA A 26 -4.09 16.77 12.01
CA ALA A 26 -4.98 17.64 11.25
C ALA A 26 -6.47 17.34 11.50
N THR A 27 -6.76 16.12 11.95
CA THR A 27 -8.09 15.68 12.38
C THR A 27 -8.10 15.47 13.89
N PRO A 28 -9.22 15.77 14.59
CA PRO A 28 -9.29 15.66 16.06
C PRO A 28 -9.58 14.26 16.57
N ASP A 29 -9.78 13.29 15.66
CA ASP A 29 -10.36 11.97 15.96
C ASP A 29 -9.31 10.85 16.18
N GLY A 30 -8.04 11.13 15.88
CA GLY A 30 -6.94 10.17 16.00
C GLY A 30 -6.63 9.37 14.73
N GLY A 31 -7.49 9.45 13.71
CA GLY A 31 -7.23 8.94 12.38
C GLY A 31 -6.29 9.85 11.58
N VAL A 32 -5.97 9.44 10.35
CA VAL A 32 -5.06 10.19 9.48
C VAL A 32 -5.86 10.86 8.37
N SER A 33 -5.68 12.17 8.18
CA SER A 33 -6.17 12.91 7.02
C SER A 33 -5.61 12.25 5.75
N ALA A 34 -6.49 11.96 4.79
CA ALA A 34 -6.12 11.22 3.59
C ALA A 34 -5.05 11.94 2.76
N TYR A 35 -5.14 13.25 2.64
CA TYR A 35 -4.27 14.08 1.80
C TYR A 35 -4.19 15.52 2.28
N TYR A 36 -3.20 16.24 1.78
CA TYR A 36 -3.10 17.69 1.80
C TYR A 36 -3.21 18.19 0.36
N HIS A 37 -4.25 18.99 0.07
CA HIS A 37 -4.41 19.66 -1.21
C HIS A 37 -3.77 21.05 -1.14
N THR A 38 -2.98 21.42 -2.15
CA THR A 38 -2.16 22.63 -2.11
C THR A 38 -2.97 23.94 -1.98
N ALA A 39 -4.22 23.96 -2.47
CA ALA A 39 -5.10 25.11 -2.36
C ALA A 39 -5.98 25.08 -1.09
N ASP A 40 -6.46 23.89 -0.68
CA ASP A 40 -7.53 23.76 0.34
C ASP A 40 -7.00 23.30 1.72
N GLY A 41 -5.76 22.85 1.79
CA GLY A 41 -5.16 22.32 3.02
C GLY A 41 -5.42 20.83 3.24
N TYR A 42 -5.31 20.36 4.49
CA TYR A 42 -5.59 18.96 4.84
C TYR A 42 -7.06 18.62 4.63
N CYS A 43 -7.31 17.42 4.08
CA CYS A 43 -8.64 16.84 4.07
C CYS A 43 -9.20 16.81 5.50
N PRO A 44 -10.38 17.36 5.76
CA PRO A 44 -10.93 17.44 7.12
C PRO A 44 -11.38 16.09 7.68
N THR A 45 -11.45 15.07 6.82
CA THR A 45 -11.94 13.73 7.14
C THR A 45 -10.78 12.75 7.20
N SER A 46 -10.66 12.02 8.31
CA SER A 46 -9.76 10.86 8.39
C SER A 46 -10.26 9.73 7.51
N TYR A 47 -9.33 8.94 6.95
CA TYR A 47 -9.68 7.83 6.06
C TYR A 47 -9.38 6.48 6.73
N PRO A 48 -10.39 5.60 6.93
CA PRO A 48 -10.19 4.32 7.61
C PRO A 48 -9.10 3.47 6.97
N GLU A 49 -9.24 3.16 5.68
CA GLU A 49 -8.27 2.36 4.91
C GLU A 49 -6.83 2.84 5.09
N VAL A 50 -6.62 4.13 4.85
CA VAL A 50 -5.28 4.74 4.93
C VAL A 50 -4.74 4.69 6.34
N THR A 51 -5.58 4.99 7.33
CA THR A 51 -5.19 4.93 8.74
C THR A 51 -4.82 3.50 9.13
N GLY A 52 -5.62 2.51 8.72
CA GLY A 52 -5.42 1.10 9.05
C GLY A 52 -4.05 0.59 8.62
N TYR A 53 -3.66 0.79 7.37
CA TYR A 53 -2.37 0.28 6.92
C TYR A 53 -1.15 1.17 7.22
N ILE A 54 -1.35 2.36 7.81
CA ILE A 54 -0.26 3.15 8.39
C ILE A 54 0.13 2.63 9.80
N VAL A 55 -0.79 2.00 10.52
CA VAL A 55 -0.51 1.42 11.85
C VAL A 55 0.76 0.54 11.86
N PRO A 56 0.96 -0.41 10.93
CA PRO A 56 2.20 -1.19 10.86
C PRO A 56 3.45 -0.34 10.75
N VAL A 57 3.42 0.72 9.92
CA VAL A 57 4.57 1.63 9.74
C VAL A 57 4.97 2.31 11.04
N MET A 58 4.00 2.77 11.82
CA MET A 58 4.28 3.41 13.10
C MET A 58 4.89 2.43 14.11
N TRP A 59 4.44 1.17 14.13
CA TRP A 59 5.04 0.12 14.95
C TRP A 59 6.47 -0.22 14.50
N ASP A 60 6.74 -0.27 13.19
CA ASP A 60 8.08 -0.51 12.66
C ASP A 60 9.05 0.61 13.04
N MET A 61 8.61 1.87 12.91
CA MET A 61 9.39 3.04 13.35
C MET A 61 9.66 3.03 14.84
N HIS A 62 8.68 2.60 15.66
CA HIS A 62 8.89 2.44 17.11
C HIS A 62 9.92 1.34 17.40
N ALA A 63 9.81 0.18 16.77
CA ALA A 63 10.73 -0.93 16.95
C ALA A 63 12.18 -0.57 16.57
N GLU A 64 12.36 0.22 15.49
CA GLU A 64 13.67 0.67 15.02
C GLU A 64 14.30 1.74 15.93
N THR A 65 13.49 2.69 16.40
CA THR A 65 14.02 3.91 17.05
C THR A 65 13.83 3.96 18.57
N GLY A 66 12.91 3.18 19.11
CA GLY A 66 12.47 3.27 20.51
C GLY A 66 11.66 4.53 20.84
N ASP A 67 11.28 5.34 19.84
CA ASP A 67 10.53 6.58 20.06
C ASP A 67 9.05 6.28 20.35
N GLU A 68 8.63 6.58 21.57
CA GLU A 68 7.27 6.39 22.06
C GLU A 68 6.18 7.17 21.29
N ARG A 69 6.55 8.22 20.58
CA ARG A 69 5.61 8.99 19.77
C ARG A 69 4.96 8.10 18.70
N TYR A 70 5.71 7.17 18.11
CA TYR A 70 5.20 6.27 17.07
C TYR A 70 4.25 5.22 17.65
N ARG A 71 4.59 4.62 18.79
CA ARG A 71 3.70 3.69 19.50
C ARG A 71 2.38 4.37 19.89
N LYS A 72 2.45 5.60 20.41
CA LYS A 72 1.27 6.38 20.75
C LYS A 72 0.41 6.69 19.52
N ALA A 73 1.04 7.13 18.42
CA ALA A 73 0.33 7.40 17.16
C ALA A 73 -0.37 6.13 16.63
N ALA A 74 0.33 4.98 16.60
CA ALA A 74 -0.27 3.71 16.19
C ALA A 74 -1.46 3.31 17.05
N ALA A 75 -1.37 3.52 18.39
CA ALA A 75 -2.46 3.22 19.31
C ALA A 75 -3.68 4.12 19.06
N GLU A 76 -3.49 5.41 18.85
CA GLU A 76 -4.57 6.36 18.53
C GLU A 76 -5.23 6.00 17.18
N MET A 77 -4.43 5.70 16.15
CA MET A 77 -4.91 5.28 14.84
C MET A 77 -5.79 4.03 14.91
N ILE A 78 -5.33 2.97 15.58
CA ILE A 78 -6.09 1.71 15.62
C ILE A 78 -7.33 1.80 16.50
N GLU A 79 -7.33 2.62 17.55
CA GLU A 79 -8.53 2.95 18.31
C GLU A 79 -9.57 3.62 17.43
N TRP A 80 -9.16 4.63 16.65
CA TRP A 80 -10.06 5.33 15.76
C TRP A 80 -10.63 4.41 14.69
N VAL A 81 -9.79 3.64 13.97
CA VAL A 81 -10.24 2.66 12.96
C VAL A 81 -11.25 1.68 13.56
N THR A 82 -11.02 1.24 14.80
CA THR A 82 -11.97 0.35 15.47
C THR A 82 -13.29 1.05 15.84
N SER A 83 -13.23 2.32 16.20
CA SER A 83 -14.41 3.10 16.57
C SER A 83 -15.35 3.37 15.39
N VAL A 84 -14.82 3.40 14.17
CA VAL A 84 -15.58 3.63 12.93
C VAL A 84 -15.91 2.34 12.18
N GLN A 85 -15.46 1.19 12.67
CA GLN A 85 -15.83 -0.12 12.09
C GLN A 85 -17.34 -0.30 12.14
N THR A 86 -17.93 -0.69 11.02
CA THR A 86 -19.40 -0.90 10.96
C THR A 86 -19.84 -2.11 11.81
N PRO A 87 -21.12 -2.19 12.20
CA PRO A 87 -21.65 -3.36 12.89
C PRO A 87 -21.50 -4.68 12.11
N SER A 88 -21.45 -4.62 10.78
CA SER A 88 -21.19 -5.78 9.93
C SER A 88 -19.73 -6.25 9.95
N GLY A 89 -18.83 -5.42 10.46
CA GLY A 89 -17.38 -5.66 10.46
C GLY A 89 -16.62 -5.02 9.30
N ALA A 90 -17.32 -4.52 8.27
CA ALA A 90 -16.71 -3.85 7.13
C ALA A 90 -16.10 -2.48 7.50
N ALA A 91 -15.12 -2.04 6.71
CA ALA A 91 -14.72 -0.65 6.63
C ALA A 91 -15.60 0.12 5.63
N THR A 92 -15.66 1.43 5.82
CA THR A 92 -16.31 2.35 4.88
C THR A 92 -15.26 3.21 4.18
N SER A 93 -15.63 3.76 3.02
CA SER A 93 -14.84 4.85 2.44
C SER A 93 -14.93 6.12 3.30
N MET A 94 -14.29 7.21 2.85
CA MET A 94 -14.31 8.51 3.54
C MET A 94 -15.72 9.13 3.72
N ASP A 95 -16.75 8.58 3.06
CA ASP A 95 -18.14 9.00 3.22
C ASP A 95 -18.82 8.40 4.46
N PHE A 96 -18.16 7.46 5.14
CA PHE A 96 -18.67 6.68 6.28
C PHE A 96 -20.01 5.97 6.03
N GLN A 97 -20.32 5.68 4.77
CA GLN A 97 -21.54 5.02 4.34
C GLN A 97 -21.29 3.85 3.40
N THR A 98 -20.42 4.04 2.41
CA THR A 98 -20.15 3.04 1.39
C THR A 98 -19.16 2.00 1.90
N LEU A 99 -19.59 0.73 1.97
CA LEU A 99 -18.74 -0.38 2.39
C LEU A 99 -17.79 -0.78 1.26
N TYR A 100 -16.50 -0.86 1.55
CA TYR A 100 -15.47 -1.22 0.58
C TYR A 100 -14.69 -2.47 0.99
N VAL A 101 -14.58 -3.39 0.03
CA VAL A 101 -13.82 -4.64 0.22
C VAL A 101 -12.34 -4.36 0.41
N PHE A 102 -11.77 -3.48 -0.41
CA PHE A 102 -10.34 -3.14 -0.32
C PHE A 102 -10.02 -2.50 1.03
N ASP A 103 -10.77 -1.49 1.42
CA ASP A 103 -10.60 -0.75 2.66
C ASP A 103 -10.67 -1.69 3.88
N THR A 104 -11.67 -2.60 3.87
CA THR A 104 -11.81 -3.62 4.92
C THR A 104 -10.58 -4.53 5.02
N GLY A 105 -10.00 -4.93 3.89
CA GLY A 105 -8.77 -5.71 3.87
C GLY A 105 -7.57 -4.93 4.42
N MET A 106 -7.47 -3.66 4.10
CA MET A 106 -6.35 -2.82 4.57
C MET A 106 -6.42 -2.56 6.08
N ASP A 107 -7.60 -2.39 6.64
CA ASP A 107 -7.79 -2.26 8.09
C ASP A 107 -7.41 -3.53 8.85
N ILE A 108 -7.62 -4.72 8.27
CA ILE A 108 -7.16 -5.99 8.87
C ILE A 108 -5.65 -5.95 9.14
N LEU A 109 -4.84 -5.37 8.24
CA LEU A 109 -3.39 -5.26 8.44
C LEU A 109 -3.05 -4.48 9.70
N GLY A 110 -3.77 -3.39 9.96
CA GLY A 110 -3.63 -2.57 11.16
C GLY A 110 -4.01 -3.33 12.43
N TRP A 111 -5.18 -3.98 12.45
CA TRP A 111 -5.64 -4.74 13.63
C TRP A 111 -4.76 -5.95 13.93
N VAL A 112 -4.34 -6.70 12.90
CA VAL A 112 -3.43 -7.86 13.07
C VAL A 112 -2.11 -7.40 13.64
N ARG A 113 -1.54 -6.29 13.13
CA ARG A 113 -0.30 -5.73 13.67
C ARG A 113 -0.47 -5.29 15.12
N ALA A 114 -1.50 -4.53 15.43
CA ALA A 114 -1.78 -4.07 16.79
C ALA A 114 -1.98 -5.24 17.77
N TYR A 115 -2.64 -6.33 17.34
CA TYR A 115 -2.76 -7.54 18.13
C TYR A 115 -1.41 -8.20 18.40
N ARG A 116 -0.58 -8.37 17.37
CA ARG A 116 0.76 -8.96 17.52
C ARG A 116 1.66 -8.17 18.48
N GLU A 117 1.57 -6.84 18.47
CA GLU A 117 2.37 -5.95 19.32
C GLU A 117 1.88 -5.86 20.76
N THR A 118 0.56 -5.96 20.97
CA THR A 118 -0.03 -5.66 22.28
C THR A 118 -0.67 -6.85 22.99
N GLY A 119 -1.00 -7.92 22.27
CA GLY A 119 -1.77 -9.05 22.76
C GLY A 119 -3.23 -8.73 23.12
N HIS A 120 -3.73 -7.53 22.80
CA HIS A 120 -5.08 -7.13 23.16
C HIS A 120 -6.13 -7.80 22.26
N GLU A 121 -6.93 -8.67 22.82
CA GLU A 121 -7.98 -9.46 22.15
C GLU A 121 -8.97 -8.61 21.32
N ARG A 122 -9.25 -7.39 21.74
CA ARG A 122 -10.15 -6.50 21.01
C ARG A 122 -9.71 -6.24 19.55
N TRP A 123 -8.40 -6.19 19.29
CA TRP A 123 -7.86 -6.01 17.94
C TRP A 123 -8.06 -7.26 17.09
N ARG A 124 -7.80 -8.44 17.69
CA ARG A 124 -8.08 -9.72 17.04
C ARG A 124 -9.55 -9.85 16.69
N GLN A 125 -10.45 -9.49 17.62
CA GLN A 125 -11.90 -9.53 17.40
C GLN A 125 -12.35 -8.56 16.31
N ALA A 126 -11.79 -7.35 16.23
CA ALA A 126 -12.09 -6.39 15.16
C ALA A 126 -11.65 -6.94 13.81
N ALA A 127 -10.42 -7.47 13.70
CA ALA A 127 -9.92 -8.13 12.50
C ALA A 127 -10.78 -9.34 12.08
N GLN A 128 -11.24 -10.15 13.04
CA GLN A 128 -12.13 -11.29 12.77
C GLN A 128 -13.49 -10.86 12.24
N ARG A 129 -14.10 -9.79 12.78
CA ARG A 129 -15.35 -9.25 12.22
C ARG A 129 -15.18 -8.83 10.77
N ALA A 130 -14.08 -8.13 10.46
CA ALA A 130 -13.73 -7.72 9.10
C ALA A 130 -13.48 -8.93 8.18
N GLY A 131 -12.71 -9.92 8.64
CA GLY A 131 -12.45 -11.15 7.91
C GLY A 131 -13.70 -11.96 7.63
N ASN A 132 -14.61 -12.08 8.59
CA ASN A 132 -15.90 -12.75 8.41
C ASN A 132 -16.74 -12.05 7.35
N TRP A 133 -16.83 -10.72 7.39
CA TRP A 133 -17.55 -9.96 6.37
C TRP A 133 -16.94 -10.16 4.97
N LEU A 134 -15.61 -10.21 4.83
CA LEU A 134 -14.96 -10.52 3.56
C LEU A 134 -15.26 -11.94 3.08
N VAL A 135 -15.27 -12.94 3.97
CA VAL A 135 -15.64 -14.31 3.63
C VAL A 135 -17.09 -14.40 3.16
N ASP A 136 -18.01 -13.73 3.86
CA ASP A 136 -19.45 -13.76 3.57
C ASP A 136 -19.80 -13.02 2.27
N THR A 137 -19.04 -11.99 1.89
CA THR A 137 -19.28 -11.20 0.66
C THR A 137 -18.53 -11.73 -0.56
N GLN A 138 -17.62 -12.72 -0.39
CA GLN A 138 -16.89 -13.30 -1.51
C GLN A 138 -17.83 -14.03 -2.46
N ARG A 139 -17.67 -13.79 -3.75
CA ARG A 139 -18.43 -14.49 -4.79
C ARG A 139 -18.00 -15.96 -4.90
N PRO A 140 -18.89 -16.86 -5.38
CA PRO A 140 -18.61 -18.30 -5.45
C PRO A 140 -17.35 -18.67 -6.25
N ASP A 141 -16.97 -17.87 -7.25
CA ASP A 141 -15.76 -18.05 -8.06
C ASP A 141 -14.48 -17.43 -7.45
N GLY A 142 -14.58 -16.86 -6.25
CA GLY A 142 -13.44 -16.35 -5.48
C GLY A 142 -13.16 -14.86 -5.60
N HIS A 143 -13.83 -14.13 -6.51
CA HIS A 143 -13.62 -12.68 -6.56
C HIS A 143 -14.45 -11.91 -5.53
N TRP A 144 -14.08 -10.66 -5.33
CA TRP A 144 -14.90 -9.64 -4.69
C TRP A 144 -15.27 -8.56 -5.70
N THR A 145 -16.41 -7.94 -5.51
CA THR A 145 -16.74 -6.67 -6.12
C THR A 145 -16.22 -5.52 -5.25
N THR A 146 -16.01 -4.34 -5.81
CA THR A 146 -15.48 -3.16 -5.10
C THR A 146 -16.30 -2.84 -3.85
N THR A 147 -17.63 -2.81 -4.03
CA THR A 147 -18.62 -2.77 -2.95
C THR A 147 -19.57 -3.95 -3.13
N PRO A 148 -20.28 -4.41 -2.09
CA PRO A 148 -21.19 -5.57 -2.20
C PRO A 148 -22.20 -5.49 -3.35
N ASP A 149 -22.67 -4.25 -3.65
CA ASP A 149 -23.72 -3.99 -4.63
C ASP A 149 -23.18 -3.54 -6.01
N SER A 150 -21.88 -3.36 -6.16
CA SER A 150 -21.27 -2.95 -7.44
C SER A 150 -21.04 -4.17 -8.34
N GLY A 151 -21.08 -3.95 -9.67
CA GLY A 151 -20.63 -4.94 -10.65
C GLY A 151 -19.12 -4.89 -10.94
N GLN A 152 -18.40 -3.94 -10.32
CA GLN A 152 -16.97 -3.74 -10.58
C GLN A 152 -16.14 -4.70 -9.73
N THR A 153 -15.12 -5.29 -10.33
CA THR A 153 -14.15 -6.13 -9.64
C THR A 153 -12.74 -5.77 -10.07
N HIS A 154 -11.74 -6.13 -9.26
CA HIS A 154 -10.34 -5.76 -9.50
C HIS A 154 -9.41 -6.90 -9.11
N THR A 155 -8.34 -7.09 -9.90
CA THR A 155 -7.26 -8.04 -9.56
C THR A 155 -6.45 -7.57 -8.35
N TYR A 156 -6.44 -6.29 -8.03
CA TYR A 156 -5.74 -5.76 -6.86
C TYR A 156 -6.35 -6.21 -5.51
N HIS A 157 -7.51 -6.88 -5.51
CA HIS A 157 -8.01 -7.54 -4.30
C HIS A 157 -7.10 -8.69 -3.81
N THR A 158 -6.07 -9.08 -4.58
CA THR A 158 -4.97 -9.92 -4.06
C THR A 158 -4.34 -9.34 -2.79
N ARG A 159 -4.36 -8.01 -2.59
CA ARG A 159 -3.94 -7.41 -1.31
C ARG A 159 -4.90 -7.70 -0.16
N VAL A 160 -6.19 -7.81 -0.44
CA VAL A 160 -7.21 -8.26 0.54
C VAL A 160 -6.97 -9.72 0.90
N ALA A 161 -6.65 -10.55 -0.10
CA ALA A 161 -6.26 -11.94 0.12
C ALA A 161 -5.03 -12.06 1.01
N TRP A 162 -4.00 -11.25 0.77
CA TRP A 162 -2.83 -11.16 1.66
C TRP A 162 -3.20 -10.78 3.10
N ALA A 163 -4.07 -9.79 3.30
CA ALA A 163 -4.54 -9.41 4.63
C ALA A 163 -5.27 -10.56 5.34
N LEU A 164 -6.08 -11.34 4.62
CA LEU A 164 -6.73 -12.54 5.15
C LEU A 164 -5.74 -13.65 5.50
N LEU A 165 -4.64 -13.80 4.76
CA LEU A 165 -3.56 -14.74 5.13
C LEU A 165 -2.90 -14.32 6.46
N GLN A 166 -2.62 -13.03 6.65
CA GLN A 166 -2.09 -12.53 7.92
C GLN A 166 -3.08 -12.74 9.08
N LEU A 167 -4.38 -12.57 8.82
CA LEU A 167 -5.42 -12.84 9.81
C LEU A 167 -5.50 -14.34 10.14
N HIS A 168 -5.36 -15.22 9.12
CA HIS A 168 -5.26 -16.66 9.35
C HIS A 168 -4.09 -17.01 10.27
N GLU A 169 -2.91 -16.47 10.02
CA GLU A 169 -1.74 -16.71 10.91
C GLU A 169 -1.99 -16.25 12.35
N ALA A 170 -2.68 -15.11 12.52
CA ALA A 170 -2.96 -14.55 13.84
C ALA A 170 -4.07 -15.30 14.61
N THR A 171 -4.94 -16.06 13.91
CA THR A 171 -6.14 -16.65 14.52
C THR A 171 -6.21 -18.18 14.41
N GLY A 172 -5.53 -18.79 13.44
CA GLY A 172 -5.66 -20.19 13.08
C GLY A 172 -6.92 -20.53 12.26
N GLU A 173 -7.79 -19.56 11.97
CA GLU A 173 -9.07 -19.79 11.30
C GLU A 173 -8.90 -20.11 9.80
N HIS A 174 -9.19 -21.33 9.39
CA HIS A 174 -8.99 -21.81 8.02
C HIS A 174 -9.86 -21.13 6.98
N ALA A 175 -11.01 -20.58 7.35
CA ALA A 175 -11.91 -19.90 6.43
C ALA A 175 -11.22 -18.69 5.76
N TYR A 176 -10.37 -17.94 6.47
CA TYR A 176 -9.64 -16.82 5.92
C TYR A 176 -8.62 -17.25 4.87
N LYS A 177 -7.84 -18.29 5.17
CA LYS A 177 -6.89 -18.87 4.20
C LYS A 177 -7.61 -19.38 2.94
N ALA A 178 -8.72 -20.08 3.12
CA ALA A 178 -9.50 -20.61 1.99
C ALA A 178 -10.06 -19.48 1.11
N ALA A 179 -10.59 -18.41 1.69
CA ALA A 179 -11.07 -17.24 0.95
C ALA A 179 -9.92 -16.53 0.22
N ALA A 180 -8.77 -16.35 0.88
CA ALA A 180 -7.59 -15.78 0.26
C ALA A 180 -7.14 -16.57 -0.97
N ILE A 181 -6.98 -17.89 -0.84
CA ILE A 181 -6.55 -18.76 -1.94
C ILE A 181 -7.52 -18.68 -3.12
N ARG A 182 -8.84 -18.75 -2.88
CA ARG A 182 -9.82 -18.62 -3.98
C ARG A 182 -9.66 -17.30 -4.74
N ASN A 183 -9.37 -16.19 -4.06
CA ASN A 183 -9.17 -14.91 -4.75
C ASN A 183 -7.85 -14.87 -5.52
N LEU A 184 -6.78 -15.40 -4.95
CA LEU A 184 -5.47 -15.46 -5.61
C LEU A 184 -5.53 -16.35 -6.87
N GLU A 185 -6.17 -17.50 -6.81
CA GLU A 185 -6.42 -18.37 -7.95
C GLU A 185 -7.29 -17.68 -9.01
N TRP A 186 -8.36 -16.98 -8.58
CA TRP A 186 -9.20 -16.20 -9.48
C TRP A 186 -8.41 -15.09 -10.19
N ALA A 187 -7.53 -14.37 -9.50
CA ALA A 187 -6.68 -13.36 -10.09
C ALA A 187 -5.63 -13.97 -11.02
N ALA A 188 -4.90 -15.00 -10.57
CA ALA A 188 -3.86 -15.67 -11.36
C ALA A 188 -4.40 -16.25 -12.67
N ALA A 189 -5.63 -16.79 -12.67
CA ALA A 189 -6.30 -17.28 -13.88
C ALA A 189 -6.57 -16.19 -14.95
N ARG A 190 -6.39 -14.91 -14.61
CA ARG A 190 -6.55 -13.76 -15.52
C ARG A 190 -5.23 -13.23 -16.08
N ARG A 191 -4.11 -13.81 -15.66
CA ARG A 191 -2.80 -13.49 -16.21
C ARG A 191 -2.76 -13.82 -17.70
N GLN A 192 -2.41 -12.86 -18.51
CA GLN A 192 -2.23 -13.00 -19.95
C GLN A 192 -0.83 -13.55 -20.28
N PRO A 193 -0.60 -14.03 -21.50
CA PRO A 193 0.71 -14.55 -21.89
C PRO A 193 1.88 -13.57 -21.79
N ASN A 194 1.60 -12.27 -21.82
CA ASN A 194 2.56 -11.19 -21.63
C ASN A 194 2.65 -10.68 -20.17
N ASP A 195 2.11 -11.44 -19.21
CA ASP A 195 2.06 -11.13 -17.78
C ASP A 195 1.12 -9.99 -17.40
N TRP A 196 0.32 -9.47 -18.33
CA TRP A 196 -0.70 -8.49 -17.99
C TRP A 196 -1.73 -9.10 -17.04
N LEU A 197 -1.90 -8.48 -15.88
CA LEU A 197 -2.80 -8.96 -14.84
C LEU A 197 -3.74 -7.83 -14.38
N THR A 198 -4.76 -7.57 -15.17
CA THR A 198 -5.81 -6.62 -14.80
C THR A 198 -7.11 -7.00 -15.49
N ILE A 199 -8.23 -6.48 -14.99
CA ILE A 199 -9.55 -6.58 -15.62
C ILE A 199 -9.71 -5.47 -16.66
N ALA A 200 -9.02 -4.35 -16.51
CA ALA A 200 -9.00 -3.28 -17.50
C ALA A 200 -8.22 -3.72 -18.74
N PRO A 201 -8.87 -3.94 -19.89
CA PRO A 201 -8.20 -4.55 -21.04
C PRO A 201 -7.28 -3.57 -21.79
N THR A 202 -7.45 -2.28 -21.60
CA THR A 202 -6.82 -1.25 -22.44
C THR A 202 -5.84 -0.34 -21.71
N ARG A 203 -6.02 -0.12 -20.41
CA ARG A 203 -5.16 0.76 -19.62
C ARG A 203 -5.34 0.50 -18.14
N GLU A 204 -4.25 0.49 -17.37
CA GLU A 204 -4.28 0.45 -15.92
C GLU A 204 -3.22 1.35 -15.30
N SER A 205 -3.53 1.97 -14.17
CA SER A 205 -2.58 2.80 -13.45
C SER A 205 -1.45 1.97 -12.85
N THR A 206 -0.24 2.52 -12.84
CA THR A 206 0.93 1.91 -12.19
C THR A 206 0.63 1.58 -10.72
N HIS A 207 -0.21 2.39 -10.05
CA HIS A 207 -0.65 2.16 -8.69
C HIS A 207 -1.45 0.86 -8.52
N PHE A 208 -2.45 0.61 -9.37
CA PHE A 208 -3.30 -0.58 -9.26
C PHE A 208 -2.58 -1.84 -9.75
N LEU A 209 -1.73 -1.73 -10.77
CA LEU A 209 -0.83 -2.81 -11.17
C LEU A 209 0.08 -3.23 -10.01
N ALA A 210 0.66 -2.25 -9.30
CA ALA A 210 1.50 -2.53 -8.14
C ALA A 210 0.72 -3.16 -6.98
N TYR A 211 -0.53 -2.79 -6.76
CA TYR A 211 -1.37 -3.44 -5.76
C TYR A 211 -1.60 -4.92 -6.09
N ALA A 212 -1.91 -5.24 -7.35
CA ALA A 212 -2.12 -6.61 -7.78
C ALA A 212 -0.82 -7.45 -7.62
N ALA A 213 0.30 -6.94 -8.11
CA ALA A 213 1.60 -7.58 -8.00
C ALA A 213 2.04 -7.77 -6.54
N ARG A 214 1.85 -6.74 -5.68
CA ARG A 214 2.23 -6.82 -4.27
C ARG A 214 1.41 -7.86 -3.50
N GLY A 215 0.12 -7.97 -3.77
CA GLY A 215 -0.72 -8.99 -3.14
C GLY A 215 -0.26 -10.40 -3.49
N LEU A 216 0.08 -10.66 -4.76
CA LEU A 216 0.64 -11.95 -5.20
C LEU A 216 2.02 -12.23 -4.60
N LEU A 217 2.90 -11.22 -4.52
CA LEU A 217 4.24 -11.34 -3.92
C LEU A 217 4.16 -11.83 -2.48
N GLU A 218 3.43 -11.10 -1.66
CA GLU A 218 3.32 -11.39 -0.24
C GLU A 218 2.60 -12.72 0.04
N ALA A 219 1.56 -13.01 -0.75
CA ALA A 219 0.87 -14.28 -0.65
C ALA A 219 1.73 -15.45 -1.15
N GLY A 220 2.54 -15.24 -2.19
CA GLY A 220 3.48 -16.24 -2.71
C GLY A 220 4.52 -16.63 -1.69
N ASP A 221 5.07 -15.65 -0.99
CA ASP A 221 6.03 -15.87 0.10
C ASP A 221 5.38 -16.62 1.28
N MET A 222 4.22 -16.14 1.78
CA MET A 222 3.52 -16.75 2.91
C MET A 222 3.03 -18.19 2.65
N LEU A 223 2.72 -18.53 1.40
CA LEU A 223 2.19 -19.83 1.00
C LEU A 223 3.24 -20.77 0.39
N ASP A 224 4.49 -20.29 0.23
CA ASP A 224 5.53 -20.97 -0.54
C ASP A 224 5.04 -21.34 -1.95
N ASN A 225 4.36 -20.39 -2.62
CA ASN A 225 3.74 -20.61 -3.92
C ASN A 225 4.53 -19.92 -5.04
N GLY A 226 5.32 -20.74 -5.76
CA GLY A 226 6.17 -20.29 -6.86
C GLY A 226 5.39 -19.67 -8.04
N GLU A 227 4.14 -20.08 -8.29
CA GLU A 227 3.33 -19.53 -9.39
C GLU A 227 2.95 -18.06 -9.12
N TYR A 228 2.63 -17.71 -7.88
CA TYR A 228 2.32 -16.32 -7.51
C TYR A 228 3.58 -15.44 -7.57
N LEU A 229 4.72 -15.97 -7.12
CA LEU A 229 6.00 -15.27 -7.24
C LEU A 229 6.40 -15.06 -8.71
N GLU A 230 6.17 -16.05 -9.57
CA GLU A 230 6.43 -15.95 -11.01
C GLU A 230 5.51 -14.93 -11.69
N ALA A 231 4.21 -14.90 -11.34
CA ALA A 231 3.29 -13.89 -11.85
C ALA A 231 3.72 -12.47 -11.44
N THR A 232 4.15 -12.30 -10.19
CA THR A 232 4.71 -11.03 -9.73
C THR A 232 5.95 -10.65 -10.51
N ARG A 233 6.89 -11.59 -10.70
CA ARG A 233 8.12 -11.37 -11.44
C ARG A 233 7.85 -10.92 -12.88
N GLY A 234 6.92 -11.59 -13.57
CA GLY A 234 6.55 -11.21 -14.94
C GLY A 234 6.05 -9.77 -15.04
N MET A 235 5.15 -9.36 -14.13
CA MET A 235 4.69 -7.97 -14.05
C MET A 235 5.83 -6.99 -13.71
N ALA A 236 6.67 -7.35 -12.73
CA ALA A 236 7.78 -6.52 -12.29
C ALA A 236 8.83 -6.32 -13.41
N ASP A 237 9.13 -7.38 -14.19
CA ASP A 237 10.02 -7.33 -15.34
C ASP A 237 9.42 -6.51 -16.49
N ALA A 238 8.10 -6.59 -16.70
CA ALA A 238 7.42 -5.80 -17.71
C ALA A 238 7.54 -4.29 -17.40
N VAL A 239 7.24 -3.89 -16.18
CA VAL A 239 7.36 -2.49 -15.73
C VAL A 239 8.82 -2.03 -15.70
N LEU A 240 9.77 -2.92 -15.34
CA LEU A 240 11.20 -2.61 -15.32
C LEU A 240 11.75 -2.19 -16.70
N ARG A 241 11.19 -2.71 -17.79
CA ARG A 241 11.58 -2.31 -19.16
C ARG A 241 11.32 -0.83 -19.47
N SER A 242 10.36 -0.22 -18.78
CA SER A 242 10.01 1.19 -18.92
C SER A 242 10.67 2.10 -17.87
N LEU A 243 11.47 1.53 -16.96
CA LEU A 243 12.21 2.31 -15.97
C LEU A 243 13.36 3.06 -16.63
N SER A 244 13.30 4.39 -16.60
CA SER A 244 14.38 5.23 -17.14
C SER A 244 15.65 5.17 -16.28
N ASP A 245 16.77 5.58 -16.85
CA ASP A 245 18.07 5.62 -16.15
C ASP A 245 18.05 6.52 -14.90
N ASP A 246 17.21 7.52 -14.88
CA ASP A 246 17.07 8.43 -13.74
C ASP A 246 15.98 8.00 -12.74
N GLY A 247 15.30 6.88 -13.00
CA GLY A 247 14.32 6.27 -12.08
C GLY A 247 12.87 6.67 -12.30
N TYR A 248 12.56 7.40 -13.40
CA TYR A 248 11.18 7.70 -13.77
C TYR A 248 10.43 6.46 -14.24
N LEU A 249 9.13 6.39 -13.87
CA LEU A 249 8.16 5.43 -14.39
C LEU A 249 6.91 6.14 -14.90
N PRO A 250 6.30 5.67 -16.02
CA PRO A 250 4.99 6.11 -16.47
C PRO A 250 3.90 5.91 -15.42
N GLY A 251 2.92 6.81 -15.37
CA GLY A 251 1.80 6.74 -14.41
C GLY A 251 0.77 5.67 -14.72
N ALA A 252 0.75 5.15 -15.95
CA ALA A 252 -0.10 4.03 -16.39
C ALA A 252 0.54 3.28 -17.54
N PHE A 253 0.08 2.05 -17.76
CA PHE A 253 0.44 1.20 -18.90
C PHE A 253 -0.84 0.72 -19.61
N ASP A 254 -0.68 0.36 -20.87
CA ASP A 254 -1.71 -0.38 -21.63
C ASP A 254 -1.50 -1.91 -21.54
N GLY A 255 -2.39 -2.67 -22.18
CA GLY A 255 -2.34 -4.14 -22.16
C GLY A 255 -1.11 -4.77 -22.81
N GLU A 256 -0.34 -4.01 -23.57
CA GLU A 256 0.95 -4.42 -24.18
C GLU A 256 2.16 -3.90 -23.39
N TRP A 257 1.93 -3.35 -22.21
CA TRP A 257 2.93 -2.72 -21.34
C TRP A 257 3.58 -1.45 -21.93
N GLU A 258 2.92 -0.80 -22.91
CA GLU A 258 3.38 0.50 -23.40
C GLU A 258 2.93 1.63 -22.46
N PRO A 259 3.76 2.68 -22.28
CA PRO A 259 3.42 3.84 -21.47
C PRO A 259 2.11 4.51 -21.94
N ALA A 260 1.12 4.61 -21.06
CA ALA A 260 -0.20 5.17 -21.34
C ALA A 260 -0.51 6.48 -20.58
N GLU A 261 0.39 6.92 -19.71
CA GLU A 261 0.31 8.18 -18.96
C GLU A 261 1.71 8.75 -18.73
N PRO A 262 2.03 9.93 -19.28
CA PRO A 262 3.37 10.51 -19.17
C PRO A 262 3.67 11.14 -17.79
N SER A 263 2.66 11.53 -17.01
CA SER A 263 2.94 11.95 -15.63
C SER A 263 3.29 10.73 -14.78
N CYS A 264 4.29 10.88 -13.90
CA CYS A 264 4.68 9.80 -12.99
C CYS A 264 3.64 9.67 -11.86
N CYS A 265 3.11 8.47 -11.62
CA CYS A 265 2.38 8.17 -10.39
C CYS A 265 3.39 7.80 -9.29
N LEU A 266 3.71 8.76 -8.40
CA LEU A 266 4.74 8.57 -7.37
C LEU A 266 4.40 7.42 -6.42
N THR A 267 3.12 7.26 -6.09
CA THR A 267 2.62 6.14 -5.26
C THR A 267 2.86 4.78 -5.93
N GLY A 268 2.55 4.66 -7.21
CA GLY A 268 2.75 3.42 -7.96
C GLY A 268 4.23 3.08 -8.11
N SER A 269 5.06 4.07 -8.40
CA SER A 269 6.51 3.92 -8.50
C SER A 269 7.13 3.40 -7.19
N LEU A 270 6.73 3.96 -6.04
CA LEU A 270 7.21 3.51 -4.74
C LEU A 270 6.79 2.06 -4.42
N GLN A 271 5.60 1.67 -4.81
CA GLN A 271 5.16 0.29 -4.62
C GLN A 271 5.95 -0.70 -5.50
N PHE A 272 6.27 -0.33 -6.76
CA PHE A 272 7.18 -1.14 -7.58
C PHE A 272 8.59 -1.17 -7.00
N ALA A 273 9.08 -0.08 -6.42
CA ALA A 273 10.36 -0.09 -5.69
C ALA A 273 10.35 -1.12 -4.54
N ILE A 274 9.25 -1.23 -3.79
CA ILE A 274 9.10 -2.25 -2.74
C ILE A 274 9.07 -3.67 -3.33
N ILE A 275 8.34 -3.87 -4.44
CA ILE A 275 8.27 -5.16 -5.12
C ILE A 275 9.66 -5.57 -5.61
N TRP A 276 10.40 -4.68 -6.27
CA TRP A 276 11.75 -4.94 -6.72
C TRP A 276 12.72 -5.20 -5.58
N ALA A 277 12.63 -4.45 -4.46
CA ALA A 277 13.47 -4.71 -3.30
C ALA A 277 13.25 -6.14 -2.76
N ASN A 278 12.00 -6.56 -2.61
CA ASN A 278 11.67 -7.92 -2.17
C ASN A 278 12.10 -8.98 -3.19
N LEU A 279 11.87 -8.77 -4.49
CA LEU A 279 12.34 -9.71 -5.53
C LEU A 279 13.87 -9.78 -5.58
N GLY A 280 14.55 -8.66 -5.37
CA GLY A 280 16.02 -8.64 -5.25
C GLY A 280 16.52 -9.52 -4.11
N HIS A 281 15.85 -9.45 -2.97
CA HIS A 281 16.14 -10.31 -1.82
C HIS A 281 15.87 -11.81 -2.12
N ILE A 282 14.67 -12.12 -2.62
CA ILE A 282 14.26 -13.50 -2.91
C ILE A 282 15.13 -14.16 -3.98
N THR A 283 15.49 -13.42 -5.03
CA THR A 283 16.18 -13.98 -6.21
C THR A 283 17.68 -13.77 -6.24
N GLY A 284 18.20 -12.86 -5.41
CA GLY A 284 19.60 -12.40 -5.48
C GLY A 284 19.91 -11.55 -6.72
N ASN A 285 18.92 -11.13 -7.51
CA ASN A 285 19.14 -10.35 -8.73
C ASN A 285 19.37 -8.86 -8.38
N ALA A 286 20.62 -8.41 -8.55
CA ALA A 286 21.03 -7.04 -8.27
C ALA A 286 20.31 -5.97 -9.13
N ALA A 287 19.79 -6.35 -10.30
CA ALA A 287 19.04 -5.40 -11.15
C ALA A 287 17.76 -4.89 -10.46
N TYR A 288 17.12 -5.73 -9.66
CA TYR A 288 15.93 -5.29 -8.88
C TYR A 288 16.32 -4.31 -7.76
N ALA A 289 17.41 -4.60 -7.04
CA ALA A 289 17.87 -3.68 -6.00
C ALA A 289 18.28 -2.31 -6.57
N ASP A 290 18.94 -2.30 -7.74
CA ASP A 290 19.28 -1.08 -8.48
C ASP A 290 18.00 -0.33 -8.93
N ALA A 291 17.02 -1.03 -9.49
CA ALA A 291 15.75 -0.45 -9.91
C ALA A 291 15.02 0.20 -8.73
N ALA A 292 14.91 -0.49 -7.61
CA ALA A 292 14.30 0.03 -6.40
C ALA A 292 14.99 1.32 -5.94
N ARG A 293 16.32 1.34 -5.88
CA ARG A 293 17.10 2.51 -5.44
C ARG A 293 16.96 3.69 -6.41
N ARG A 294 17.01 3.45 -7.73
CA ARG A 294 16.80 4.50 -8.74
C ARG A 294 15.41 5.13 -8.63
N THR A 295 14.38 4.31 -8.48
CA THR A 295 12.99 4.77 -8.36
C THR A 295 12.78 5.58 -7.08
N VAL A 296 13.26 5.11 -5.93
CA VAL A 296 13.20 5.89 -4.68
C VAL A 296 13.99 7.18 -4.81
N GLY A 297 15.17 7.14 -5.44
CA GLY A 297 15.98 8.33 -5.72
C GLY A 297 15.25 9.34 -6.60
N TYR A 298 14.50 8.89 -7.61
CA TYR A 298 13.66 9.75 -8.45
C TYR A 298 12.59 10.46 -7.62
N VAL A 299 11.80 9.72 -6.85
CA VAL A 299 10.73 10.27 -6.02
C VAL A 299 11.28 11.25 -4.98
N SER A 300 12.43 10.93 -4.37
CA SER A 300 13.08 11.77 -3.35
C SER A 300 13.40 13.18 -3.85
N ARG A 301 13.62 13.38 -5.15
CA ARG A 301 13.90 14.71 -5.73
C ARG A 301 12.73 15.68 -5.59
N PHE A 302 11.52 15.17 -5.53
CA PHE A 302 10.29 15.97 -5.46
C PHE A 302 9.74 16.11 -4.04
N GLN A 303 10.40 15.51 -3.05
CA GLN A 303 10.07 15.72 -1.65
C GLN A 303 10.66 17.05 -1.17
N ASP A 304 9.80 17.99 -0.82
CA ASP A 304 10.22 19.26 -0.23
C ASP A 304 10.71 19.04 1.21
N MET A 305 11.97 19.35 1.48
CA MET A 305 12.58 19.18 2.81
C MET A 305 12.57 20.45 3.65
N ASP A 306 12.58 21.64 3.02
CA ASP A 306 12.89 22.92 3.66
C ASP A 306 11.78 23.98 3.51
N GLY A 307 10.75 23.69 2.72
CA GLY A 307 9.65 24.60 2.44
C GLY A 307 8.92 25.10 3.68
N ALA A 308 8.41 26.32 3.61
CA ALA A 308 7.67 26.95 4.70
C ALA A 308 6.28 26.31 4.92
N ASP A 309 5.69 25.77 3.85
CA ASP A 309 4.39 25.08 3.92
C ASP A 309 4.54 23.72 4.60
N ARG A 310 4.02 23.62 5.81
CA ARG A 310 4.09 22.40 6.62
C ARG A 310 3.22 21.27 6.09
N GLY A 311 2.23 21.58 5.25
CA GLY A 311 1.40 20.58 4.57
C GLY A 311 2.12 19.92 3.40
N VAL A 312 3.09 20.62 2.81
CA VAL A 312 3.95 20.14 1.72
C VAL A 312 5.22 19.48 2.25
N ARG A 313 5.92 20.17 3.19
CA ARG A 313 7.23 19.76 3.67
C ARG A 313 7.26 18.34 4.23
N GLY A 314 8.09 17.48 3.63
CA GLY A 314 8.26 16.07 3.97
C GLY A 314 7.19 15.14 3.37
N GLY A 315 6.12 15.68 2.79
CA GLY A 315 5.08 14.91 2.09
C GLY A 315 5.55 14.35 0.75
N ILE A 316 4.81 13.40 0.23
CA ILE A 316 5.01 12.85 -1.11
C ILE A 316 3.76 13.14 -1.94
N ALA A 317 3.93 13.79 -3.08
CA ALA A 317 2.84 14.11 -3.99
C ALA A 317 2.23 12.85 -4.65
N GLY A 318 1.03 12.98 -5.19
CA GLY A 318 0.40 11.91 -5.97
C GLY A 318 1.11 11.66 -7.30
N SER A 319 1.44 12.75 -7.98
CA SER A 319 2.06 12.75 -9.31
C SER A 319 3.27 13.66 -9.42
N GLU A 320 4.09 13.42 -10.46
CA GLU A 320 5.08 14.33 -10.99
C GLU A 320 4.88 14.48 -12.52
N PRO A 321 4.58 15.70 -13.01
CA PRO A 321 4.39 16.94 -12.25
C PRO A 321 3.16 16.86 -11.29
N ILE A 322 3.08 17.77 -10.35
CA ILE A 322 2.08 17.69 -9.25
C ILE A 322 0.63 17.74 -9.74
N ASP A 323 0.38 18.40 -10.87
CA ASP A 323 -0.91 18.46 -11.59
C ASP A 323 -1.17 17.24 -12.50
N GLY A 324 -0.32 16.20 -12.41
CA GLY A 324 -0.45 14.98 -13.18
C GLY A 324 -1.72 14.18 -12.87
N ALA A 325 -1.96 13.13 -13.65
CA ALA A 325 -3.25 12.42 -13.68
C ALA A 325 -3.65 11.73 -12.37
N TYR A 326 -2.69 11.39 -11.49
CA TYR A 326 -2.99 10.71 -10.24
C TYR A 326 -3.01 11.68 -9.06
N ALA A 327 -4.20 11.95 -8.52
CA ALA A 327 -4.42 12.85 -7.40
C ALA A 327 -3.71 14.22 -7.58
N PRO A 328 -4.11 15.00 -8.59
CA PRO A 328 -3.50 16.29 -8.89
C PRO A 328 -3.53 17.23 -7.68
N ASP A 329 -2.48 18.03 -7.54
CA ASP A 329 -2.30 19.03 -6.48
C ASP A 329 -2.36 18.51 -5.04
N CYS A 330 -2.20 17.18 -4.84
CA CYS A 330 -2.30 16.54 -3.54
C CYS A 330 -0.99 15.88 -3.08
N TYR A 331 -0.68 16.05 -1.80
CA TYR A 331 0.27 15.24 -1.03
C TYR A 331 -0.50 14.17 -0.26
N LEU A 332 -0.12 12.91 -0.40
CA LEU A 332 -0.97 11.78 -0.03
C LEU A 332 -0.40 11.00 1.16
N ALA A 333 -1.25 10.68 2.13
CA ALA A 333 -0.82 9.89 3.28
C ALA A 333 -0.33 8.48 2.87
N TRP A 334 -0.96 7.88 1.86
CA TRP A 334 -0.51 6.59 1.34
C TRP A 334 0.76 6.70 0.49
N ALA A 335 1.01 7.81 -0.22
CA ALA A 335 2.28 7.99 -0.91
C ALA A 335 3.44 8.13 0.09
N ALA A 336 3.25 8.92 1.16
CA ALA A 336 4.21 9.03 2.25
C ALA A 336 4.46 7.67 2.92
N LYS A 337 3.41 6.88 3.17
CA LYS A 337 3.51 5.53 3.71
C LYS A 337 4.35 4.61 2.82
N PHE A 338 4.07 4.57 1.51
CA PHE A 338 4.86 3.73 0.59
C PHE A 338 6.29 4.23 0.41
N TYR A 339 6.53 5.53 0.54
CA TYR A 339 7.89 6.06 0.59
C TYR A 339 8.66 5.54 1.81
N ILE A 340 8.04 5.57 2.98
CA ILE A 340 8.65 5.05 4.22
C ILE A 340 8.96 3.56 4.06
N ASP A 341 8.02 2.75 3.56
CA ASP A 341 8.24 1.32 3.33
C ASP A 341 9.40 1.06 2.36
N ALA A 342 9.40 1.76 1.21
CA ALA A 342 10.42 1.58 0.18
C ALA A 342 11.82 1.93 0.71
N VAL A 343 11.94 3.06 1.41
CA VAL A 343 13.21 3.46 2.03
C VAL A 343 13.65 2.48 3.11
N SER A 344 12.72 2.02 3.96
CA SER A 344 13.03 1.04 5.01
C SER A 344 13.58 -0.25 4.41
N LYS A 345 12.98 -0.75 3.31
CA LYS A 345 13.50 -1.92 2.58
C LYS A 345 14.90 -1.71 1.99
N LEU A 346 15.22 -0.49 1.53
CA LEU A 346 16.56 -0.18 1.01
C LEU A 346 17.62 -0.03 2.09
N LEU A 347 17.23 0.39 3.30
CA LEU A 347 18.14 0.60 4.43
C LEU A 347 18.32 -0.68 5.28
N ASP A 348 17.39 -1.62 5.21
CA ASP A 348 17.49 -2.89 5.90
C ASP A 348 18.56 -3.78 5.22
N ARG A 349 19.76 -3.82 5.82
CA ARG A 349 20.89 -4.61 5.32
C ARG A 349 20.78 -6.12 5.60
N ASN A 350 19.74 -6.53 6.34
CA ASN A 350 19.48 -7.90 6.75
C ASN A 350 18.25 -8.51 6.07
N ALA A 351 17.55 -7.75 5.23
CA ALA A 351 16.38 -8.18 4.45
C ALA A 351 16.80 -8.89 3.17
#